data_d7b43f0c5a2f3bc347a35a85835b0698
#
_entry.id   d7b43f0c5a2f3bc347a35a85835b0698
#
_cell.length_a   1.000
_cell.length_b   1.000
_cell.length_c   1.000
_cell.angle_alpha   90.00
_cell.angle_beta   90.00
_cell.angle_gamma   90.00
#
_symmetry.space_group_name_H-M   'P 1'
#
loop_
_entity.id
_entity.type
_entity.pdbx_description
1 polymer ?
#
loop_
_entity_poly.entity_id
_entity_poly.type
_entity_poly.pdbx_seq_one_letter_code
_entity_poly.pdbx_strand_id
1 'polypeptide(L)'
;METTIFQREFLYIQELYKKGELGRLQYMTCAHYQDMEGWPEYWEGFPPLMHPTHAVAPCLMLAGHLPDKVYARGSGKIRKELADKYGCPFAFESAFISLQDSDVTIEMERFLYGVARSYSECFRVYGENESFEWQQLADEDPVLFTRTGELEKVDILDEDSEKSSRGSEIVEKRIQIPDYAHLLPKEIASFTTNTVYNNENTHLSFTQGGGHGGSHPHLVHEFIRSILEERKPAIDDIMGAYWTGTGICAHESAMKGGEVITIPRFE
;
A
#
# COMPACT_ATOMS: atom_id res chain seq x y z
N MET A 1 11.83 -8.52 3.29
CA MET A 1 11.41 -7.50 4.26
C MET A 1 10.52 -6.52 3.52
N GLU A 2 9.41 -6.10 4.16
CA GLU A 2 8.45 -5.19 3.54
C GLU A 2 8.24 -3.98 4.43
N THR A 3 8.45 -2.79 3.88
CA THR A 3 8.44 -1.53 4.63
C THR A 3 7.05 -0.92 4.77
N THR A 4 6.18 -1.11 3.78
CA THR A 4 4.89 -0.41 3.72
C THR A 4 3.93 -0.74 4.85
N ILE A 5 4.00 -1.95 5.40
CA ILE A 5 3.18 -2.35 6.57
C ILE A 5 3.69 -1.80 7.91
N PHE A 6 4.80 -1.08 7.88
CA PHE A 6 5.36 -0.38 9.05
C PHE A 6 5.38 1.14 8.85
N GLN A 7 4.85 1.64 7.76
CA GLN A 7 4.61 3.08 7.60
C GLN A 7 3.53 3.52 8.57
N ARG A 8 3.66 4.76 9.07
CA ARG A 8 2.72 5.32 10.06
C ARG A 8 1.27 5.31 9.59
N GLU A 9 1.03 5.51 8.29
CA GLU A 9 -0.29 5.48 7.68
C GLU A 9 -0.91 4.08 7.80
N PHE A 10 -0.11 3.03 7.56
CA PHE A 10 -0.59 1.66 7.72
C PHE A 10 -0.87 1.32 9.19
N LEU A 11 0.03 1.70 10.10
CA LEU A 11 -0.16 1.48 11.53
C LEU A 11 -1.43 2.15 12.04
N TYR A 12 -1.71 3.37 11.57
CA TYR A 12 -2.93 4.10 11.89
C TYR A 12 -4.19 3.37 11.39
N ILE A 13 -4.22 2.97 10.15
CA ILE A 13 -5.39 2.26 9.59
C ILE A 13 -5.58 0.89 10.24
N GLN A 14 -4.49 0.19 10.53
CA GLN A 14 -4.57 -1.06 11.27
C GLN A 14 -5.14 -0.86 12.68
N GLU A 15 -4.84 0.26 13.34
CA GLU A 15 -5.42 0.62 14.64
C GLU A 15 -6.93 0.87 14.53
N LEU A 16 -7.38 1.66 13.54
CA LEU A 16 -8.81 1.90 13.29
C LEU A 16 -9.55 0.59 12.98
N TYR A 17 -8.94 -0.26 12.15
CA TYR A 17 -9.52 -1.57 11.82
C TYR A 17 -9.69 -2.46 13.05
N LYS A 18 -8.67 -2.57 13.89
CA LYS A 18 -8.71 -3.34 15.15
C LYS A 18 -9.75 -2.82 16.14
N LYS A 19 -10.03 -1.52 16.14
CA LYS A 19 -11.07 -0.88 16.95
C LYS A 19 -12.46 -1.06 16.34
N GLY A 20 -12.59 -1.55 15.12
CA GLY A 20 -13.85 -1.69 14.38
C GLY A 20 -14.38 -0.37 13.81
N GLU A 21 -13.58 0.71 13.83
CA GLU A 21 -14.00 2.05 13.39
C GLU A 21 -14.27 2.09 11.88
N LEU A 22 -13.50 1.35 11.07
CA LEU A 22 -13.75 1.24 9.62
C LEU A 22 -15.08 0.55 9.29
N GLY A 23 -15.63 -0.26 10.22
CA GLY A 23 -16.73 -1.16 9.91
C GLY A 23 -16.28 -2.31 9.01
N ARG A 24 -17.21 -2.86 8.21
CA ARG A 24 -16.89 -3.90 7.23
C ARG A 24 -16.11 -3.28 6.06
N LEU A 25 -14.98 -3.90 5.69
CA LEU A 25 -14.24 -3.49 4.51
C LEU A 25 -15.06 -3.80 3.24
N GLN A 26 -15.10 -2.85 2.32
CA GLN A 26 -15.84 -2.96 1.07
C GLN A 26 -14.92 -3.10 -0.14
N TYR A 27 -13.81 -2.33 -0.14
CA TYR A 27 -12.89 -2.26 -1.26
C TYR A 27 -11.56 -1.65 -0.81
N MET A 28 -10.47 -2.05 -1.43
CA MET A 28 -9.17 -1.43 -1.20
C MET A 28 -8.43 -1.21 -2.50
N THR A 29 -7.64 -0.13 -2.56
CA THR A 29 -6.69 0.09 -3.65
C THR A 29 -5.29 0.28 -3.10
N CYS A 30 -4.30 -0.14 -3.87
CA CYS A 30 -2.90 0.04 -3.51
C CYS A 30 -2.05 0.31 -4.76
N ALA A 31 -1.00 1.07 -4.57
CA ALA A 31 -0.12 1.40 -5.68
C ALA A 31 1.33 1.62 -5.22
N HIS A 32 2.26 1.32 -6.12
CA HIS A 32 3.63 1.77 -5.98
C HIS A 32 4.05 2.45 -7.27
N TYR A 33 4.19 3.75 -7.22
CA TYR A 33 4.62 4.60 -8.32
C TYR A 33 6.08 4.95 -8.14
N GLN A 34 6.91 4.55 -9.10
CA GLN A 34 8.34 4.79 -9.06
C GLN A 34 8.91 4.89 -10.48
N ASP A 35 9.67 5.94 -10.74
CA ASP A 35 10.48 6.04 -11.95
C ASP A 35 11.86 5.42 -11.69
N MET A 36 12.21 4.42 -12.48
CA MET A 36 13.46 3.66 -12.38
C MET A 36 14.48 4.08 -13.43
N GLU A 37 14.28 5.22 -14.11
CA GLU A 37 15.27 5.75 -15.04
C GLU A 37 16.60 6.03 -14.32
N GLY A 38 17.70 5.53 -14.91
CA GLY A 38 19.04 5.68 -14.33
C GLY A 38 19.38 4.71 -13.18
N TRP A 39 18.49 3.79 -12.85
CA TRP A 39 18.77 2.71 -11.91
C TRP A 39 19.70 1.65 -12.53
N PRO A 40 20.30 0.73 -11.72
CA PRO A 40 21.16 -0.33 -12.24
C PRO A 40 20.52 -1.13 -13.37
N GLU A 41 21.36 -1.58 -14.32
CA GLU A 41 20.94 -2.22 -15.57
C GLU A 41 19.93 -3.36 -15.42
N TYR A 42 20.01 -4.12 -14.32
CA TYR A 42 19.07 -5.22 -14.06
C TYR A 42 17.63 -4.77 -13.78
N TRP A 43 17.41 -3.47 -13.52
CA TRP A 43 16.06 -2.89 -13.42
C TRP A 43 15.50 -2.44 -14.74
N GLU A 44 16.36 -2.15 -15.72
CA GLU A 44 15.94 -1.56 -16.99
C GLU A 44 14.95 -2.43 -17.75
N GLY A 45 13.72 -1.94 -17.92
CA GLY A 45 12.62 -2.65 -18.58
C GLY A 45 11.95 -3.73 -17.72
N PHE A 46 12.26 -3.79 -16.42
CA PHE A 46 11.62 -4.73 -15.50
C PHE A 46 10.10 -4.55 -15.50
N PRO A 47 9.31 -5.64 -15.58
CA PRO A 47 7.85 -5.53 -15.63
C PRO A 47 7.27 -4.92 -14.34
N PRO A 48 6.31 -3.99 -14.44
CA PRO A 48 5.82 -3.25 -13.28
C PRO A 48 5.31 -4.17 -12.14
N LEU A 49 4.41 -5.11 -12.41
CA LEU A 49 3.82 -5.96 -11.36
C LEU A 49 4.71 -7.14 -10.94
N MET A 50 5.86 -7.39 -11.55
CA MET A 50 6.81 -8.40 -11.04
C MET A 50 7.56 -7.97 -9.78
N HIS A 51 7.42 -6.71 -9.34
CA HIS A 51 7.89 -6.21 -8.05
C HIS A 51 6.71 -5.59 -7.27
N PRO A 52 5.78 -6.40 -6.75
CA PRO A 52 4.50 -5.92 -6.25
C PRO A 52 4.48 -5.59 -4.76
N THR A 53 5.47 -6.06 -3.98
CA THR A 53 5.35 -6.15 -2.52
C THR A 53 5.03 -4.83 -1.85
N HIS A 54 5.69 -3.73 -2.25
CA HIS A 54 5.40 -2.40 -1.71
C HIS A 54 4.00 -1.88 -2.07
N ALA A 55 3.39 -2.39 -3.14
CA ALA A 55 2.02 -2.06 -3.47
C ALA A 55 1.03 -2.92 -2.68
N VAL A 56 1.12 -4.25 -2.82
CA VAL A 56 0.07 -5.17 -2.39
C VAL A 56 0.06 -5.47 -0.89
N ALA A 57 1.22 -5.37 -0.22
CA ALA A 57 1.38 -5.80 1.17
C ALA A 57 0.40 -5.12 2.14
N PRO A 58 0.20 -3.78 2.14
CA PRO A 58 -0.69 -3.15 3.10
C PRO A 58 -2.14 -3.66 2.97
N CYS A 59 -2.65 -3.82 1.76
CA CYS A 59 -4.02 -4.29 1.56
C CYS A 59 -4.19 -5.77 1.93
N LEU A 60 -3.28 -6.64 1.53
CA LEU A 60 -3.36 -8.06 1.90
C LEU A 60 -3.19 -8.27 3.41
N MET A 61 -2.28 -7.50 4.03
CA MET A 61 -2.08 -7.56 5.48
C MET A 61 -3.29 -7.06 6.26
N LEU A 62 -3.94 -5.99 5.80
CA LEU A 62 -5.14 -5.45 6.43
C LEU A 62 -6.34 -6.38 6.25
N ALA A 63 -6.52 -6.94 5.06
CA ALA A 63 -7.61 -7.88 4.76
C ALA A 63 -7.53 -9.14 5.62
N GLY A 64 -6.32 -9.63 5.94
CA GLY A 64 -6.13 -10.85 6.71
C GLY A 64 -6.53 -12.13 5.97
N HIS A 65 -6.74 -12.06 4.65
CA HIS A 65 -7.12 -13.16 3.77
C HIS A 65 -6.05 -13.39 2.71
N LEU A 66 -5.87 -14.64 2.29
CA LEU A 66 -4.95 -14.98 1.23
C LEU A 66 -5.51 -14.57 -0.14
N PRO A 67 -4.68 -14.12 -1.08
CA PRO A 67 -5.11 -13.88 -2.45
C PRO A 67 -5.47 -15.21 -3.13
N ASP A 68 -6.52 -15.20 -3.97
CA ASP A 68 -7.04 -16.39 -4.69
C ASP A 68 -6.78 -16.30 -6.19
N LYS A 69 -7.30 -15.26 -6.82
CA LYS A 69 -7.20 -15.04 -8.27
C LYS A 69 -6.86 -13.61 -8.58
N VAL A 70 -6.27 -13.40 -9.74
CA VAL A 70 -5.95 -12.08 -10.25
C VAL A 70 -6.32 -11.94 -11.71
N TYR A 71 -6.85 -10.76 -12.03
CA TYR A 71 -7.06 -10.28 -13.39
C TYR A 71 -6.29 -8.97 -13.56
N ALA A 72 -5.49 -8.84 -14.63
CA ALA A 72 -4.69 -7.65 -14.83
C ALA A 72 -4.63 -7.20 -16.31
N ARG A 73 -4.39 -5.91 -16.49
CA ARG A 73 -4.18 -5.30 -17.80
C ARG A 73 -2.93 -4.46 -17.80
N GLY A 74 -2.17 -4.59 -18.89
CA GLY A 74 -1.12 -3.65 -19.21
C GLY A 74 -1.63 -2.48 -20.04
N SER A 75 -1.04 -1.31 -19.85
CA SER A 75 -1.41 -0.06 -20.52
C SER A 75 -0.18 0.75 -20.92
N GLY A 76 -0.33 1.53 -21.99
CA GLY A 76 0.76 2.32 -22.56
C GLY A 76 1.86 1.47 -23.14
N LYS A 77 2.96 2.13 -23.54
CA LYS A 77 4.15 1.45 -24.05
C LYS A 77 5.40 2.17 -23.55
N ILE A 78 6.36 1.39 -23.09
CA ILE A 78 7.72 1.86 -22.83
C ILE A 78 8.56 1.86 -24.12
N ARG A 79 9.73 2.48 -24.07
CA ARG A 79 10.68 2.47 -25.17
C ARG A 79 11.04 1.03 -25.54
N LYS A 80 11.25 0.78 -26.84
CA LYS A 80 11.52 -0.56 -27.36
C LYS A 80 12.74 -1.20 -26.71
N GLU A 81 13.79 -0.42 -26.47
CA GLU A 81 15.04 -0.90 -25.87
C GLU A 81 14.82 -1.47 -24.44
N LEU A 82 13.89 -0.89 -23.69
CA LEU A 82 13.50 -1.39 -22.37
C LEU A 82 12.59 -2.62 -22.50
N ALA A 83 11.60 -2.55 -23.39
CA ALA A 83 10.66 -3.64 -23.61
C ALA A 83 11.35 -4.95 -24.04
N ASP A 84 12.38 -4.85 -24.86
CA ASP A 84 13.12 -6.02 -25.38
C ASP A 84 13.89 -6.79 -24.28
N LYS A 85 14.23 -6.14 -23.13
CA LYS A 85 15.02 -6.78 -22.05
C LYS A 85 14.26 -7.89 -21.33
N TYR A 86 12.98 -7.64 -21.00
CA TYR A 86 12.13 -8.57 -20.27
C TYR A 86 10.87 -8.99 -21.03
N GLY A 87 10.71 -8.51 -22.26
CA GLY A 87 9.54 -8.83 -23.10
C GLY A 87 8.25 -8.13 -22.66
N CYS A 88 8.30 -7.20 -21.72
CA CYS A 88 7.14 -6.44 -21.24
C CYS A 88 7.05 -5.10 -21.97
N PRO A 89 5.99 -4.85 -22.77
CA PRO A 89 5.86 -3.59 -23.49
C PRO A 89 5.19 -2.48 -22.65
N PHE A 90 4.62 -2.80 -21.49
CA PHE A 90 3.70 -1.93 -20.77
C PHE A 90 4.43 -0.88 -19.93
N ALA A 91 3.95 0.37 -20.02
CA ALA A 91 4.35 1.45 -19.12
C ALA A 91 3.68 1.34 -17.75
N PHE A 92 2.47 0.84 -17.72
CA PHE A 92 1.62 0.72 -16.54
C PHE A 92 0.92 -0.65 -16.51
N GLU A 93 0.80 -1.24 -15.33
CA GLU A 93 -0.01 -2.43 -15.12
C GLU A 93 -0.97 -2.20 -13.94
N SER A 94 -2.23 -2.62 -14.12
CA SER A 94 -3.26 -2.58 -13.07
C SER A 94 -3.92 -3.96 -12.96
N ALA A 95 -4.21 -4.37 -11.72
CA ALA A 95 -4.73 -5.68 -11.39
C ALA A 95 -5.87 -5.61 -10.38
N PHE A 96 -6.86 -6.51 -10.52
CA PHE A 96 -7.88 -6.79 -9.53
C PHE A 96 -7.61 -8.16 -8.92
N ILE A 97 -7.58 -8.22 -7.60
CA ILE A 97 -7.25 -9.41 -6.81
C ILE A 97 -8.47 -9.80 -5.99
N SER A 98 -8.94 -11.04 -6.17
CA SER A 98 -9.92 -11.66 -5.27
C SER A 98 -9.22 -12.40 -4.13
N LEU A 99 -9.87 -12.47 -2.99
CA LEU A 99 -9.34 -13.08 -1.78
C LEU A 99 -10.08 -14.38 -1.48
N GLN A 100 -9.42 -15.31 -0.80
CA GLN A 100 -10.04 -16.53 -0.28
C GLN A 100 -10.99 -16.18 0.86
N ASP A 101 -12.16 -16.75 0.87
CA ASP A 101 -13.17 -16.59 1.92
C ASP A 101 -13.52 -15.12 2.26
N SER A 102 -13.45 -14.22 1.24
CA SER A 102 -13.78 -12.81 1.39
C SER A 102 -14.43 -12.27 0.10
N ASP A 103 -15.36 -11.33 0.26
CA ASP A 103 -16.01 -10.59 -0.82
C ASP A 103 -15.30 -9.27 -1.17
N VAL A 104 -14.22 -8.95 -0.43
CA VAL A 104 -13.41 -7.76 -0.68
C VAL A 104 -12.52 -7.96 -1.90
N THR A 105 -12.49 -6.96 -2.77
CA THR A 105 -11.57 -6.90 -3.91
C THR A 105 -10.48 -5.87 -3.65
N ILE A 106 -9.24 -6.18 -4.05
CA ILE A 106 -8.11 -5.27 -4.01
C ILE A 106 -7.73 -4.88 -5.44
N GLU A 107 -7.62 -3.58 -5.72
CA GLU A 107 -6.99 -3.08 -6.93
C GLU A 107 -5.54 -2.73 -6.65
N MET A 108 -4.63 -3.18 -7.53
CA MET A 108 -3.20 -2.92 -7.42
C MET A 108 -2.67 -2.28 -8.69
N GLU A 109 -1.94 -1.18 -8.54
CA GLU A 109 -1.38 -0.43 -9.64
C GLU A 109 0.14 -0.27 -9.52
N ARG A 110 0.83 -0.30 -10.66
CA ARG A 110 2.26 -0.04 -10.70
C ARG A 110 2.75 0.45 -12.05
N PHE A 111 3.76 1.32 -12.01
CA PHE A 111 4.63 1.63 -13.15
C PHE A 111 6.09 1.76 -12.71
N LEU A 112 7.01 1.64 -13.67
CA LEU A 112 8.44 1.79 -13.44
C LEU A 112 9.12 2.72 -14.45
N TYR A 113 8.52 2.93 -15.62
CA TYR A 113 9.11 3.72 -16.71
C TYR A 113 8.04 4.46 -17.49
N GLY A 114 8.42 5.64 -18.00
CA GLY A 114 7.63 6.37 -18.98
C GLY A 114 6.32 6.99 -18.44
N VAL A 115 6.20 7.17 -17.12
CA VAL A 115 5.04 7.81 -16.49
C VAL A 115 5.51 8.98 -15.63
N ALA A 116 4.99 10.17 -15.88
CA ALA A 116 5.31 11.38 -15.12
C ALA A 116 4.51 11.45 -13.82
N ARG A 117 4.95 10.71 -12.79
CA ARG A 117 4.37 10.69 -11.44
C ARG A 117 5.51 10.54 -10.42
N SER A 118 5.47 11.36 -9.39
CA SER A 118 6.42 11.26 -8.27
C SER A 118 6.29 9.92 -7.54
N TYR A 119 7.37 9.54 -6.85
CA TYR A 119 7.37 8.36 -6.00
C TYR A 119 6.20 8.36 -5.00
N SER A 120 5.54 7.21 -4.87
CA SER A 120 4.53 6.98 -3.84
C SER A 120 4.32 5.48 -3.61
N GLU A 121 4.33 5.07 -2.37
CA GLU A 121 3.83 3.78 -1.89
C GLU A 121 2.52 4.07 -1.17
N CYS A 122 1.39 3.87 -1.82
CA CYS A 122 0.11 4.35 -1.30
C CYS A 122 -0.97 3.27 -1.33
N PHE A 123 -1.96 3.47 -0.46
CA PHE A 123 -3.15 2.64 -0.44
C PHE A 123 -4.37 3.47 -0.04
N ARG A 124 -5.56 2.96 -0.36
CA ARG A 124 -6.85 3.49 0.07
C ARG A 124 -7.68 2.35 0.61
N VAL A 125 -8.45 2.64 1.64
CA VAL A 125 -9.33 1.66 2.29
C VAL A 125 -10.72 2.24 2.38
N TYR A 126 -11.70 1.53 1.84
CA TYR A 126 -13.09 1.91 1.87
C TYR A 126 -13.85 0.96 2.77
N GLY A 127 -14.24 1.46 3.93
CA GLY A 127 -15.04 0.76 4.92
C GLY A 127 -16.49 1.25 4.93
N GLU A 128 -17.34 0.54 5.66
CA GLU A 128 -18.76 0.89 5.79
C GLU A 128 -18.98 2.16 6.63
N ASN A 129 -18.13 2.38 7.64
CA ASN A 129 -18.23 3.52 8.56
C ASN A 129 -17.19 4.58 8.30
N GLU A 130 -15.95 4.18 8.02
CA GLU A 130 -14.86 5.08 7.69
C GLU A 130 -14.10 4.61 6.47
N SER A 131 -13.55 5.58 5.73
CA SER A 131 -12.69 5.35 4.59
C SER A 131 -11.45 6.23 4.67
N PHE A 132 -10.35 5.70 4.19
CA PHE A 132 -9.06 6.39 4.20
C PHE A 132 -8.54 6.54 2.78
N GLU A 133 -8.08 7.74 2.43
CA GLU A 133 -7.38 8.00 1.19
C GLU A 133 -6.00 8.59 1.44
N TRP A 134 -5.00 7.97 0.83
CA TRP A 134 -3.62 8.44 0.86
C TRP A 134 -3.50 9.81 0.20
N GLN A 135 -2.59 10.64 0.72
CA GLN A 135 -2.27 11.94 0.16
C GLN A 135 -1.73 11.84 -1.28
N GLN A 136 -2.03 12.82 -2.10
CA GLN A 136 -1.55 12.88 -3.48
C GLN A 136 -0.12 13.42 -3.59
N LEU A 137 0.22 14.43 -2.78
CA LEU A 137 1.55 15.02 -2.70
C LEU A 137 2.22 14.64 -1.38
N ALA A 138 3.55 14.58 -1.40
CA ALA A 138 4.35 14.13 -0.25
C ALA A 138 4.25 15.04 1.00
N ASP A 139 3.88 16.30 0.79
CA ASP A 139 3.72 17.33 1.83
C ASP A 139 2.26 17.53 2.28
N GLU A 140 1.34 16.72 1.78
CA GLU A 140 -0.06 16.73 2.21
C GLU A 140 -0.31 15.73 3.33
N ASP A 141 -1.41 15.97 4.06
CA ASP A 141 -1.98 15.00 4.98
C ASP A 141 -3.01 14.11 4.26
N PRO A 142 -3.11 12.82 4.60
CA PRO A 142 -4.15 11.94 4.09
C PRO A 142 -5.54 12.35 4.59
N VAL A 143 -6.58 11.81 3.94
CA VAL A 143 -7.98 12.14 4.25
C VAL A 143 -8.67 10.94 4.88
N LEU A 144 -9.36 11.18 5.99
CA LEU A 144 -10.31 10.28 6.58
C LEU A 144 -11.73 10.78 6.30
N PHE A 145 -12.58 9.88 5.79
CA PHE A 145 -14.00 10.08 5.59
C PHE A 145 -14.73 9.29 6.67
N THR A 146 -15.57 9.95 7.44
CA THR A 146 -16.33 9.32 8.52
C THR A 146 -17.82 9.51 8.28
N ARG A 147 -18.57 8.42 8.28
CA ARG A 147 -20.03 8.47 8.25
C ARG A 147 -20.57 8.95 9.59
N THR A 148 -21.39 9.99 9.55
CA THR A 148 -22.03 10.56 10.75
C THR A 148 -23.55 10.47 10.62
N GLY A 149 -24.22 10.27 11.76
CA GLY A 149 -25.66 10.21 11.81
C GLY A 149 -26.31 8.92 11.32
N GLU A 150 -27.61 8.82 11.49
CA GLU A 150 -28.42 7.72 10.98
C GLU A 150 -28.78 7.98 9.49
N LEU A 151 -29.07 6.89 8.76
CA LEU A 151 -29.57 6.99 7.39
C LEU A 151 -30.94 7.66 7.38
N GLU A 152 -30.99 8.90 6.98
CA GLU A 152 -32.26 9.58 6.74
C GLU A 152 -32.85 9.15 5.39
N LYS A 153 -34.17 8.90 5.37
CA LYS A 153 -34.88 8.71 4.11
C LYS A 153 -34.92 10.04 3.36
N VAL A 154 -34.35 10.06 2.18
CA VAL A 154 -34.38 11.23 1.30
C VAL A 154 -35.65 11.13 0.45
N ASP A 155 -36.51 12.14 0.55
CA ASP A 155 -37.59 12.32 -0.42
C ASP A 155 -37.00 12.95 -1.69
N ILE A 156 -36.91 12.14 -2.75
CA ILE A 156 -36.34 12.54 -4.05
C ILE A 156 -37.23 13.58 -4.77
N LEU A 157 -38.45 13.78 -4.30
CA LEU A 157 -39.40 14.73 -4.89
C LEU A 157 -39.35 16.11 -4.18
N ASP A 158 -38.55 16.25 -3.12
CA ASP A 158 -38.33 17.53 -2.45
C ASP A 158 -37.28 18.33 -3.24
N GLU A 159 -37.77 19.23 -4.12
CA GLU A 159 -36.93 20.09 -4.94
C GLU A 159 -36.13 21.13 -4.14
N ASP A 160 -36.50 21.37 -2.87
CA ASP A 160 -35.84 22.33 -1.98
C ASP A 160 -34.71 21.68 -1.14
N SER A 161 -34.43 20.38 -1.33
CA SER A 161 -33.34 19.72 -0.61
C SER A 161 -31.98 20.19 -1.15
N GLU A 162 -31.33 21.08 -0.42
CA GLU A 162 -29.95 21.53 -0.66
C GLU A 162 -28.90 20.42 -0.41
N LYS A 163 -29.31 19.23 -0.07
CA LYS A 163 -28.39 18.10 0.21
C LYS A 163 -27.73 17.65 -1.09
N SER A 164 -26.47 18.00 -1.25
CA SER A 164 -25.62 17.63 -2.39
C SER A 164 -25.28 16.14 -2.41
N SER A 165 -25.44 15.41 -1.29
CA SER A 165 -25.23 13.97 -1.16
C SER A 165 -26.53 13.29 -0.76
N ARG A 166 -26.91 12.26 -1.52
CA ARG A 166 -28.05 11.39 -1.18
C ARG A 166 -27.57 10.30 -0.23
N GLY A 167 -28.13 10.22 0.96
CA GLY A 167 -27.79 9.20 1.96
C GLY A 167 -27.26 9.79 3.26
N SER A 168 -26.38 9.06 3.94
CA SER A 168 -25.78 9.50 5.20
C SER A 168 -24.81 10.67 5.00
N GLU A 169 -24.73 11.51 6.00
CA GLU A 169 -23.73 12.57 6.06
C GLU A 169 -22.33 11.97 6.18
N ILE A 170 -21.37 12.47 5.37
CA ILE A 170 -19.97 12.12 5.43
C ILE A 170 -19.18 13.36 5.81
N VAL A 171 -18.38 13.23 6.88
CA VAL A 171 -17.43 14.26 7.30
C VAL A 171 -16.06 13.90 6.74
N GLU A 172 -15.43 14.87 6.08
CA GLU A 172 -14.09 14.75 5.48
C GLU A 172 -13.08 15.50 6.36
N LYS A 173 -11.98 14.85 6.69
CA LYS A 173 -10.95 15.45 7.52
C LYS A 173 -9.56 15.07 7.03
N ARG A 174 -8.68 16.06 6.81
CA ARG A 174 -7.25 15.81 6.72
C ARG A 174 -6.71 15.44 8.10
N ILE A 175 -5.94 14.37 8.20
CA ILE A 175 -5.49 13.82 9.47
C ILE A 175 -3.97 13.85 9.56
N GLN A 176 -3.47 14.37 10.69
CA GLN A 176 -2.05 14.26 11.01
C GLN A 176 -1.82 12.95 11.76
N ILE A 177 -1.10 12.05 11.10
CA ILE A 177 -0.80 10.73 11.65
C ILE A 177 0.47 10.82 12.51
N PRO A 178 0.47 10.28 13.73
CA PRO A 178 1.66 10.24 14.58
C PRO A 178 2.75 9.36 13.96
N ASP A 179 3.99 9.60 14.35
CA ASP A 179 5.15 8.83 13.87
C ASP A 179 5.28 7.42 14.49
N TYR A 180 4.43 7.09 15.46
CA TYR A 180 4.46 5.82 16.20
C TYR A 180 5.79 5.50 16.90
N ALA A 181 6.67 6.49 17.08
CA ALA A 181 7.95 6.33 17.77
C ALA A 181 7.81 5.73 19.19
N HIS A 182 6.67 5.95 19.85
CA HIS A 182 6.37 5.42 21.17
C HIS A 182 6.28 3.88 21.24
N LEU A 183 6.12 3.21 20.10
CA LEU A 183 6.13 1.74 19.99
C LEU A 183 7.55 1.16 19.99
N LEU A 184 8.58 2.00 19.94
CA LEU A 184 9.99 1.63 19.80
C LEU A 184 10.79 1.89 21.07
N PRO A 185 11.89 1.13 21.30
CA PRO A 185 12.89 1.49 22.27
C PRO A 185 13.44 2.91 22.03
N LYS A 186 13.77 3.63 23.09
CA LYS A 186 14.24 5.03 23.05
C LYS A 186 15.45 5.23 22.13
N GLU A 187 16.31 4.22 22.07
CA GLU A 187 17.55 4.22 21.30
C GLU A 187 17.35 4.29 19.80
N ILE A 188 16.19 3.81 19.31
CA ILE A 188 15.88 3.77 17.89
C ILE A 188 14.62 4.58 17.51
N ALA A 189 13.88 5.08 18.49
CA ALA A 189 12.64 5.83 18.29
C ALA A 189 12.82 7.08 17.43
N SER A 190 13.96 7.76 17.52
CA SER A 190 14.25 8.96 16.73
C SER A 190 14.38 8.69 15.22
N PHE A 191 14.61 7.44 14.81
CA PHE A 191 14.77 7.08 13.39
C PHE A 191 13.45 6.92 12.64
N THR A 192 12.30 7.08 13.28
CA THR A 192 10.99 7.21 12.61
C THR A 192 10.89 8.50 11.78
N THR A 193 11.72 9.48 12.09
CA THR A 193 11.87 10.74 11.35
C THR A 193 13.31 10.97 10.95
N ASN A 194 13.57 11.96 10.09
CA ASN A 194 14.92 12.36 9.75
C ASN A 194 15.64 12.90 10.98
N THR A 195 16.76 12.29 11.33
CA THR A 195 17.54 12.66 12.51
C THR A 195 19.04 12.57 12.23
N VAL A 196 19.84 13.19 13.10
CA VAL A 196 21.30 13.06 13.13
C VAL A 196 21.66 12.11 14.24
N TYR A 197 22.35 11.02 13.91
CA TYR A 197 22.68 9.95 14.85
C TYR A 197 23.54 10.42 16.02
N ASN A 198 24.61 11.16 15.74
CA ASN A 198 25.53 11.67 16.76
C ASN A 198 26.16 12.97 16.32
N ASN A 199 25.82 14.07 17.01
CA ASN A 199 26.36 15.42 16.76
C ASN A 199 27.81 15.60 17.18
N GLU A 200 28.32 14.76 18.08
CA GLU A 200 29.69 14.84 18.60
C GLU A 200 30.68 14.06 17.71
N ASN A 201 30.18 13.15 16.88
CA ASN A 201 31.02 12.37 15.96
C ASN A 201 30.75 12.79 14.52
N THR A 202 31.59 13.62 13.95
CA THR A 202 31.42 14.21 12.62
C THR A 202 31.31 13.18 11.50
N HIS A 203 31.94 12.01 11.62
CA HIS A 203 31.82 10.92 10.64
C HIS A 203 30.49 10.15 10.70
N LEU A 204 29.72 10.35 11.76
CA LEU A 204 28.37 9.85 11.93
C LEU A 204 27.31 10.95 11.83
N SER A 205 27.71 12.18 11.55
CA SER A 205 26.85 13.37 11.53
C SER A 205 26.09 13.54 10.20
N PHE A 206 25.67 12.46 9.59
CA PHE A 206 24.77 12.51 8.43
C PHE A 206 23.33 12.25 8.88
N THR A 207 22.40 12.84 8.16
CA THR A 207 20.97 12.64 8.42
C THR A 207 20.61 11.17 8.16
N GLN A 208 19.97 10.57 9.13
CA GLN A 208 19.45 9.20 9.08
C GLN A 208 17.97 9.19 9.47
N GLY A 209 17.32 8.04 9.27
CA GLY A 209 15.92 7.88 9.62
C GLY A 209 14.96 8.42 8.55
N GLY A 210 13.69 8.34 8.84
CA GLY A 210 12.61 8.78 7.96
C GLY A 210 12.44 8.00 6.65
N GLY A 211 13.33 7.06 6.32
CA GLY A 211 13.26 6.26 5.11
C GLY A 211 11.99 5.43 5.06
N HIS A 212 11.36 5.35 3.87
CA HIS A 212 10.05 4.70 3.66
C HIS A 212 9.03 5.11 4.73
N GLY A 213 8.79 6.42 4.86
CA GLY A 213 7.80 6.94 5.82
C GLY A 213 8.11 6.64 7.30
N GLY A 214 9.39 6.41 7.66
CA GLY A 214 9.80 6.10 9.04
C GLY A 214 9.65 4.63 9.43
N SER A 215 9.41 3.74 8.50
CA SER A 215 9.13 2.31 8.74
C SER A 215 10.34 1.48 9.16
N HIS A 216 11.55 1.87 8.77
CA HIS A 216 12.77 1.07 8.97
C HIS A 216 13.02 0.65 10.42
N PRO A 217 12.96 1.53 11.45
CA PRO A 217 13.18 1.11 12.82
C PRO A 217 12.10 0.15 13.33
N HIS A 218 10.85 0.29 12.91
CA HIS A 218 9.77 -0.64 13.24
C HIS A 218 10.02 -2.03 12.66
N LEU A 219 10.39 -2.09 11.38
CA LEU A 219 10.67 -3.34 10.67
C LEU A 219 11.85 -4.08 11.32
N VAL A 220 12.96 -3.39 11.61
CA VAL A 220 14.13 -3.99 12.25
C VAL A 220 13.79 -4.44 13.67
N HIS A 221 13.05 -3.62 14.42
CA HIS A 221 12.62 -3.94 15.78
C HIS A 221 11.74 -5.21 15.81
N GLU A 222 10.76 -5.31 14.92
CA GLU A 222 9.90 -6.49 14.80
C GLU A 222 10.70 -7.75 14.47
N PHE A 223 11.65 -7.67 13.54
CA PHE A 223 12.52 -8.78 13.19
C PHE A 223 13.35 -9.26 14.40
N ILE A 224 13.99 -8.33 15.11
CA ILE A 224 14.78 -8.66 16.31
C ILE A 224 13.88 -9.26 17.42
N ARG A 225 12.70 -8.66 17.64
CA ARG A 225 11.74 -9.16 18.62
C ARG A 225 11.26 -10.57 18.31
N SER A 226 10.99 -10.88 17.03
CA SER A 226 10.57 -12.23 16.64
C SER A 226 11.62 -13.31 17.02
N ILE A 227 12.91 -12.98 16.87
CA ILE A 227 14.01 -13.86 17.26
C ILE A 227 14.11 -14.01 18.78
N LEU A 228 14.10 -12.89 19.52
CA LEU A 228 14.24 -12.90 20.98
C LEU A 228 13.07 -13.54 21.69
N GLU A 229 11.88 -13.44 21.12
CA GLU A 229 10.64 -14.00 21.67
C GLU A 229 10.31 -15.40 21.14
N GLU A 230 11.18 -15.96 20.28
CA GLU A 230 11.00 -17.28 19.66
C GLU A 230 9.63 -17.45 18.99
N ARG A 231 9.13 -16.41 18.33
CA ARG A 231 7.85 -16.39 17.62
C ARG A 231 8.01 -16.14 16.12
N LYS A 232 6.98 -16.45 15.36
CA LYS A 232 6.94 -16.04 13.95
C LYS A 232 6.96 -14.50 13.85
N PRO A 233 7.72 -13.95 12.87
CA PRO A 233 7.68 -12.52 12.58
C PRO A 233 6.30 -12.13 12.02
N ALA A 234 5.99 -10.83 12.07
CA ALA A 234 4.76 -10.29 11.49
C ALA A 234 4.67 -10.54 9.96
N ILE A 235 5.80 -10.70 9.32
CA ILE A 235 5.93 -11.12 7.91
C ILE A 235 6.80 -12.37 7.89
N ASP A 236 6.21 -13.51 7.58
CA ASP A 236 6.95 -14.74 7.35
C ASP A 236 7.25 -14.98 5.86
N ASP A 237 7.91 -16.05 5.54
CA ASP A 237 8.28 -16.45 4.20
C ASP A 237 7.07 -16.80 3.33
N ILE A 238 6.05 -17.41 3.91
CA ILE A 238 4.80 -17.75 3.21
C ILE A 238 4.04 -16.49 2.79
N MET A 239 3.92 -15.48 3.67
CA MET A 239 3.33 -14.18 3.32
C MET A 239 4.12 -13.51 2.20
N GLY A 240 5.46 -13.50 2.30
CA GLY A 240 6.33 -12.97 1.27
C GLY A 240 6.14 -13.66 -0.09
N ALA A 241 5.95 -14.98 -0.09
CA ALA A 241 5.68 -15.77 -1.28
C ALA A 241 4.31 -15.40 -1.91
N TYR A 242 3.26 -15.26 -1.10
CA TYR A 242 1.94 -14.81 -1.59
C TYR A 242 1.99 -13.40 -2.17
N TRP A 243 2.63 -12.44 -1.51
CA TRP A 243 2.73 -11.08 -2.02
C TRP A 243 3.47 -11.02 -3.36
N THR A 244 4.61 -11.72 -3.45
CA THR A 244 5.39 -11.80 -4.69
C THR A 244 4.64 -12.57 -5.78
N GLY A 245 4.07 -13.72 -5.45
CA GLY A 245 3.31 -14.56 -6.36
C GLY A 245 2.09 -13.86 -6.95
N THR A 246 1.42 -13.02 -6.16
CA THR A 246 0.29 -12.20 -6.63
C THR A 246 0.71 -11.29 -7.79
N GLY A 247 1.83 -10.60 -7.66
CA GLY A 247 2.31 -9.73 -8.73
C GLY A 247 2.81 -10.47 -9.97
N ILE A 248 3.48 -11.61 -9.79
CA ILE A 248 3.91 -12.45 -10.90
C ILE A 248 2.68 -12.95 -11.69
N CYS A 249 1.66 -13.46 -11.01
CA CYS A 249 0.42 -13.88 -11.63
C CYS A 249 -0.34 -12.71 -12.29
N ALA A 250 -0.28 -11.51 -11.69
CA ALA A 250 -0.87 -10.32 -12.28
C ALA A 250 -0.16 -9.91 -13.58
N HIS A 251 1.17 -9.91 -13.58
CA HIS A 251 1.92 -9.67 -14.82
C HIS A 251 1.63 -10.72 -15.89
N GLU A 252 1.55 -12.01 -15.53
CA GLU A 252 1.15 -13.08 -16.44
C GLU A 252 -0.23 -12.83 -17.04
N SER A 253 -1.20 -12.43 -16.21
CA SER A 253 -2.54 -12.05 -16.67
C SER A 253 -2.48 -10.90 -17.67
N ALA A 254 -1.75 -9.83 -17.37
CA ALA A 254 -1.58 -8.69 -18.27
C ALA A 254 -0.99 -9.09 -19.63
N MET A 255 0.04 -9.95 -19.64
CA MET A 255 0.67 -10.47 -20.85
C MET A 255 -0.25 -11.38 -21.66
N LYS A 256 -1.19 -12.05 -21.02
CA LYS A 256 -2.24 -12.87 -21.65
C LYS A 256 -3.52 -12.09 -22.00
N GLY A 257 -3.46 -10.75 -22.00
CA GLY A 257 -4.60 -9.91 -22.38
C GLY A 257 -5.75 -9.87 -21.36
N GLY A 258 -5.45 -10.15 -20.08
CA GLY A 258 -6.41 -10.11 -18.99
C GLY A 258 -7.06 -11.47 -18.69
N GLU A 259 -6.39 -12.58 -18.98
CA GLU A 259 -6.83 -13.90 -18.51
C GLU A 259 -6.81 -13.95 -16.98
N VAL A 260 -7.83 -14.53 -16.36
CA VAL A 260 -7.85 -14.73 -14.91
C VAL A 260 -6.85 -15.82 -14.53
N ILE A 261 -5.90 -15.48 -13.69
CA ILE A 261 -4.87 -16.41 -13.21
C ILE A 261 -5.15 -16.76 -11.74
N THR A 262 -5.15 -18.05 -11.43
CA THR A 262 -5.22 -18.53 -10.04
C THR A 262 -3.84 -18.42 -9.39
N ILE A 263 -3.78 -17.80 -8.22
CA ILE A 263 -2.54 -17.64 -7.46
C ILE A 263 -2.19 -19.00 -6.81
N PRO A 264 -0.97 -19.51 -6.98
CA PRO A 264 -0.55 -20.77 -6.38
C PRO A 264 -0.67 -20.75 -4.84
N ARG A 265 -0.92 -21.90 -4.26
CA ARG A 265 -0.83 -22.06 -2.80
C ARG A 265 0.64 -22.26 -2.41
N PHE A 266 1.03 -21.57 -1.34
CA PHE A 266 2.34 -21.69 -0.71
C PHE A 266 2.14 -22.28 0.69
N GLU A 267 2.96 -23.29 1.03
CA GLU A 267 2.90 -24.05 2.29
C GLU A 267 4.24 -24.00 3.03
#